data_b613794562104f8342769fe4c2ce3025
#
_entry.id   b613794562104f8342769fe4c2ce3025
#
_cell.length_a   1.000
_cell.length_b   1.000
_cell.length_c   1.000
_cell.angle_alpha   90.00
_cell.angle_beta   90.00
_cell.angle_gamma   90.00
#
_symmetry.space_group_name_H-M   'P 1'
#
loop_
_entity.id
_entity.type
_entity.pdbx_description
1 polymer ?
#
loop_
_entity_poly.entity_id
_entity_poly.type
_entity_poly.pdbx_seq_one_letter_code
_entity_poly.pdbx_strand_id
1 'polypeptide(L)'
;MSTAQAKALAELAVEGSADKKQYRDALKAAPSMDMALFWPHGADDPSLNYDAAAQVAHSISTHAVQNEYDYFTAVDDCQAEDNAGAGHLGTVEYNSSTLYRYATVNVMELAGQLGAAQAAETVRALVRRSSSPCPPASR
;
A
#
# COMPACT_ATOMS: atom_id res chain seq x y z
N MET A 1 -4.44 9.59 -4.62
CA MET A 1 -4.42 10.72 -5.57
C MET A 1 -2.99 10.99 -5.97
N SER A 2 -2.71 11.13 -7.28
CA SER A 2 -1.38 11.47 -7.79
C SER A 2 -1.04 12.95 -7.55
N THR A 3 0.25 13.28 -7.59
CA THR A 3 0.70 14.69 -7.49
C THR A 3 0.14 15.53 -8.65
N ALA A 4 0.03 14.95 -9.85
CA ALA A 4 -0.55 15.62 -11.01
C ALA A 4 -2.04 15.92 -10.82
N GLN A 5 -2.79 14.96 -10.28
CA GLN A 5 -4.21 15.15 -9.94
C GLN A 5 -4.39 16.22 -8.85
N ALA A 6 -3.55 16.19 -7.81
CA ALA A 6 -3.60 17.18 -6.74
C ALA A 6 -3.36 18.60 -7.27
N LYS A 7 -2.40 18.75 -8.18
CA LYS A 7 -2.10 20.05 -8.82
C LYS A 7 -3.26 20.53 -9.68
N ALA A 8 -3.83 19.67 -10.53
CA ALA A 8 -4.97 20.01 -11.36
C ALA A 8 -6.20 20.44 -10.53
N LEU A 9 -6.45 19.74 -9.41
CA LEU A 9 -7.53 20.12 -8.49
C LEU A 9 -7.28 21.47 -7.82
N ALA A 10 -6.04 21.74 -7.42
CA ALA A 10 -5.66 23.02 -6.81
C ALA A 10 -5.82 24.19 -7.81
N GLU A 11 -5.45 23.99 -9.08
CA GLU A 11 -5.66 24.97 -10.13
C GLU A 11 -7.14 25.29 -10.34
N LEU A 12 -8.00 24.27 -10.46
CA LEU A 12 -9.45 24.43 -10.57
C LEU A 12 -10.06 25.15 -9.35
N ALA A 13 -9.55 24.86 -8.14
CA ALA A 13 -10.01 25.52 -6.92
C ALA A 13 -9.61 27.00 -6.88
N VAL A 14 -8.42 27.35 -7.35
CA VAL A 14 -7.94 28.75 -7.45
C VAL A 14 -8.73 29.52 -8.51
N GLU A 15 -9.10 28.88 -9.63
CA GLU A 15 -9.93 29.47 -10.66
C GLU A 15 -11.40 29.66 -10.21
N GLY A 16 -11.78 29.10 -9.06
CA GLY A 16 -13.12 29.21 -8.50
C GLY A 16 -14.18 28.41 -9.27
N SER A 17 -13.76 27.36 -9.98
CA SER A 17 -14.69 26.51 -10.75
C SER A 17 -15.66 25.81 -9.79
N ALA A 18 -16.97 25.93 -10.05
CA ALA A 18 -18.04 25.23 -9.32
C ALA A 18 -18.52 23.96 -10.05
N ASP A 19 -17.92 23.61 -11.19
CA ASP A 19 -18.35 22.49 -12.02
C ASP A 19 -17.79 21.16 -11.52
N LYS A 20 -18.65 20.35 -10.92
CA LYS A 20 -18.32 19.00 -10.44
C LYS A 20 -17.74 18.09 -11.53
N LYS A 21 -18.11 18.32 -12.80
CA LYS A 21 -17.61 17.51 -13.92
C LYS A 21 -16.11 17.77 -14.14
N GLN A 22 -15.68 19.02 -14.11
CA GLN A 22 -14.26 19.37 -14.25
C GLN A 22 -13.40 18.76 -13.14
N TYR A 23 -13.88 18.75 -11.91
CA TYR A 23 -13.20 18.08 -10.79
C TYR A 23 -13.11 16.57 -10.97
N ARG A 24 -14.17 15.92 -11.47
CA ARG A 24 -14.14 14.48 -11.77
C ARG A 24 -13.18 14.15 -12.91
N ASP A 25 -13.17 14.94 -13.96
CA ASP A 25 -12.28 14.74 -15.10
C ASP A 25 -10.81 14.93 -14.68
N ALA A 26 -10.52 15.91 -13.83
CA ALA A 26 -9.20 16.10 -13.23
C ALA A 26 -8.76 14.93 -12.33
N LEU A 27 -9.68 14.33 -11.59
CA LEU A 27 -9.42 13.13 -10.78
C LEU A 27 -9.19 11.87 -11.65
N LYS A 28 -9.80 11.79 -12.82
CA LYS A 28 -9.60 10.68 -13.77
C LYS A 28 -8.34 10.84 -14.61
N ALA A 29 -7.85 12.05 -14.76
CA ALA A 29 -6.67 12.33 -15.56
C ALA A 29 -5.39 11.94 -14.79
N ALA A 30 -4.40 11.44 -15.50
CA ALA A 30 -3.03 11.20 -15.02
C ALA A 30 -2.93 10.43 -13.68
N PRO A 31 -3.44 9.18 -13.61
CA PRO A 31 -3.22 8.34 -12.44
C PRO A 31 -1.71 8.10 -12.24
N SER A 32 -1.28 7.95 -10.99
CA SER A 32 0.09 7.54 -10.70
C SER A 32 0.28 6.03 -10.95
N MET A 33 1.54 5.59 -11.06
CA MET A 33 1.89 4.19 -11.30
C MET A 33 1.32 3.25 -10.23
N ASP A 34 1.34 3.67 -8.97
CA ASP A 34 0.80 2.93 -7.83
C ASP A 34 -0.74 2.88 -7.86
N MET A 35 -1.40 3.95 -8.29
CA MET A 35 -2.85 3.97 -8.48
C MET A 35 -3.28 3.00 -9.58
N ALA A 36 -2.62 3.02 -10.74
CA ALA A 36 -2.92 2.12 -11.85
C ALA A 36 -2.68 0.64 -11.49
N LEU A 37 -1.70 0.36 -10.61
CA LEU A 37 -1.42 -1.01 -10.15
C LEU A 37 -2.43 -1.50 -9.11
N PHE A 38 -2.75 -0.69 -8.08
CA PHE A 38 -3.34 -1.19 -6.83
C PHE A 38 -4.61 -0.48 -6.37
N TRP A 39 -5.05 0.58 -7.05
CA TRP A 39 -6.19 1.35 -6.58
C TRP A 39 -7.50 0.87 -7.17
N PRO A 40 -8.29 0.06 -6.45
CA PRO A 40 -9.51 -0.49 -7.01
C PRO A 40 -10.74 0.41 -6.85
N HIS A 41 -10.81 1.35 -5.87
CA HIS A 41 -12.09 1.96 -5.49
C HIS A 41 -11.95 3.41 -5.05
N GLY A 42 -12.73 4.30 -5.67
CA GLY A 42 -13.16 5.55 -5.03
C GLY A 42 -14.31 5.23 -4.08
N ALA A 43 -14.14 5.50 -2.79
CA ALA A 43 -15.06 5.04 -1.75
C ALA A 43 -16.51 5.51 -1.94
N ASP A 44 -16.73 6.70 -2.51
CA ASP A 44 -18.05 7.33 -2.58
C ASP A 44 -18.59 7.54 -4.00
N ASP A 45 -17.76 7.36 -5.04
CA ASP A 45 -18.17 7.55 -6.42
C ASP A 45 -17.63 6.42 -7.33
N PRO A 46 -18.49 5.46 -7.74
CA PRO A 46 -18.09 4.38 -8.62
C PRO A 46 -17.52 4.84 -9.96
N SER A 47 -17.85 6.07 -10.39
CA SER A 47 -17.33 6.62 -11.64
C SER A 47 -15.86 6.97 -11.60
N LEU A 48 -15.25 7.01 -10.42
CA LEU A 48 -13.81 7.26 -10.17
C LEU A 48 -13.00 5.97 -10.00
N ASN A 49 -13.63 4.82 -10.15
CA ASN A 49 -12.94 3.54 -10.03
C ASN A 49 -12.00 3.32 -11.22
N TYR A 50 -10.80 2.83 -10.91
CA TYR A 50 -9.87 2.27 -11.88
C TYR A 50 -9.82 0.75 -11.67
N ASP A 51 -9.71 0.00 -12.75
CA ASP A 51 -9.43 -1.43 -12.63
C ASP A 51 -7.98 -1.62 -12.23
N ALA A 52 -7.76 -2.22 -11.06
CA ALA A 52 -6.41 -2.50 -10.58
C ALA A 52 -5.70 -3.45 -11.53
N ALA A 53 -4.58 -3.01 -12.11
CA ALA A 53 -3.83 -3.81 -13.06
C ALA A 53 -2.98 -4.92 -12.40
N ALA A 54 -2.75 -4.87 -11.09
CA ALA A 54 -1.96 -5.86 -10.38
C ALA A 54 -2.76 -6.57 -9.29
N GLN A 55 -2.48 -7.84 -9.12
CA GLN A 55 -2.97 -8.66 -8.02
C GLN A 55 -1.79 -9.34 -7.34
N VAL A 56 -1.70 -9.22 -6.00
CA VAL A 56 -0.67 -9.83 -5.19
C VAL A 56 -1.34 -10.80 -4.23
N ALA A 57 -0.98 -12.08 -4.32
CA ALA A 57 -1.47 -13.09 -3.41
C ALA A 57 -0.80 -12.97 -2.04
N HIS A 58 -1.49 -13.47 -1.00
CA HIS A 58 -0.84 -13.67 0.29
C HIS A 58 0.37 -14.59 0.15
N SER A 59 1.45 -14.26 0.85
CA SER A 59 2.60 -15.16 0.94
C SER A 59 2.26 -16.36 1.82
N ILE A 60 2.68 -17.53 1.37
CA ILE A 60 2.47 -18.79 2.09
C ILE A 60 3.81 -19.45 2.37
N SER A 61 3.93 -20.10 3.53
CA SER A 61 5.11 -20.90 3.84
C SER A 61 5.21 -22.13 2.92
N THR A 62 6.41 -22.43 2.44
CA THR A 62 6.69 -23.62 1.63
C THR A 62 6.94 -24.87 2.47
N HIS A 63 6.95 -24.74 3.78
CA HIS A 63 7.16 -25.85 4.74
C HIS A 63 6.38 -25.59 6.03
N ALA A 64 6.25 -26.62 6.85
CA ALA A 64 5.68 -26.50 8.19
C ALA A 64 6.53 -25.55 9.06
N VAL A 65 5.89 -24.71 9.82
CA VAL A 65 6.52 -23.73 10.69
C VAL A 65 6.08 -23.98 12.12
N GLN A 66 7.04 -23.95 13.04
CA GLN A 66 6.78 -23.92 14.46
C GLN A 66 6.98 -22.49 14.95
N ASN A 67 5.95 -21.93 15.55
CA ASN A 67 6.02 -20.59 16.09
C ASN A 67 6.82 -20.59 17.37
N GLU A 68 7.71 -19.62 17.52
CA GLU A 68 8.44 -19.34 18.75
C GLU A 68 7.77 -18.15 19.43
N TYR A 69 7.62 -18.23 20.74
CA TYR A 69 6.96 -17.19 21.53
C TYR A 69 7.96 -16.58 22.50
N ASP A 70 7.95 -15.27 22.60
CA ASP A 70 8.69 -14.54 23.60
C ASP A 70 7.74 -13.67 24.43
N TYR A 71 7.94 -13.66 25.73
CA TYR A 71 7.19 -12.82 26.65
C TYR A 71 7.93 -11.53 26.90
N PHE A 72 7.21 -10.43 26.82
CA PHE A 72 7.75 -9.15 27.24
C PHE A 72 6.85 -8.53 28.30
N THR A 73 7.48 -7.83 29.23
CA THR A 73 6.79 -7.05 30.25
C THR A 73 7.27 -5.60 30.15
N ALA A 74 6.36 -4.66 30.27
CA ALA A 74 6.68 -3.27 30.45
C ALA A 74 6.57 -2.92 31.93
N VAL A 75 7.65 -2.38 32.49
CA VAL A 75 7.67 -1.83 33.85
C VAL A 75 7.45 -0.32 33.72
N ASP A 76 6.50 0.21 34.48
CA ASP A 76 6.27 1.64 34.58
C ASP A 76 7.07 2.17 35.78
N ASP A 77 8.16 2.87 35.50
CA ASP A 77 9.04 3.44 36.53
C ASP A 77 8.36 4.58 37.34
N CYS A 78 7.21 5.04 36.88
CA CYS A 78 6.41 6.06 37.56
C CYS A 78 5.28 5.48 38.43
N GLN A 79 5.15 4.17 38.48
CA GLN A 79 4.10 3.51 39.24
C GLN A 79 4.42 3.55 40.76
N ALA A 80 3.41 3.76 41.60
CA ALA A 80 3.58 3.77 43.04
C ALA A 80 4.06 2.40 43.56
N GLU A 81 4.97 2.39 44.55
CA GLU A 81 5.62 1.19 45.08
C GLU A 81 4.64 0.11 45.60
N ASP A 82 3.41 0.47 45.89
CA ASP A 82 2.37 -0.45 46.35
C ASP A 82 1.75 -1.31 45.24
N ASN A 83 2.09 -1.03 43.98
CA ASN A 83 1.53 -1.71 42.81
C ASN A 83 2.67 -2.47 42.07
N ALA A 84 3.11 -3.58 42.64
CA ALA A 84 4.19 -4.42 42.10
C ALA A 84 3.75 -5.25 40.85
N GLY A 85 2.78 -4.82 40.08
CA GLY A 85 2.32 -5.48 38.87
C GLY A 85 3.03 -4.99 37.62
N ALA A 86 3.28 -5.88 36.66
CA ALA A 86 3.71 -5.49 35.34
C ALA A 86 2.64 -4.58 34.69
N GLY A 87 3.02 -3.40 34.24
CA GLY A 87 2.09 -2.45 33.61
C GLY A 87 1.50 -3.00 32.29
N HIS A 88 2.22 -3.88 31.64
CA HIS A 88 1.78 -4.61 30.45
C HIS A 88 2.53 -5.93 30.34
N LEU A 89 1.77 -7.01 30.09
CA LEU A 89 2.33 -8.31 29.72
C LEU A 89 1.86 -8.63 28.29
N GLY A 90 2.80 -8.89 27.42
CA GLY A 90 2.52 -9.25 26.03
C GLY A 90 3.32 -10.45 25.58
N THR A 91 2.91 -11.05 24.48
CA THR A 91 3.62 -12.14 23.81
C THR A 91 3.92 -11.71 22.39
N VAL A 92 5.18 -11.84 21.99
CA VAL A 92 5.61 -11.69 20.59
C VAL A 92 5.77 -13.07 20.00
N GLU A 93 5.23 -13.24 18.82
CA GLU A 93 5.29 -14.49 18.07
C GLU A 93 6.30 -14.32 16.93
N TYR A 94 7.30 -15.19 16.90
CA TYR A 94 8.30 -15.25 15.84
C TYR A 94 8.00 -16.42 14.91
N ASN A 95 7.88 -16.08 13.63
CA ASN A 95 7.62 -17.04 12.58
C ASN A 95 8.71 -16.88 11.52
N SER A 96 9.58 -17.87 11.39
CA SER A 96 10.64 -17.90 10.37
C SER A 96 10.32 -18.97 9.34
N SER A 97 10.11 -18.54 8.09
CA SER A 97 9.79 -19.48 7.01
C SER A 97 10.31 -19.00 5.66
N THR A 98 10.50 -19.97 4.76
CA THR A 98 10.66 -19.66 3.34
C THR A 98 9.29 -19.41 2.74
N LEU A 99 9.06 -18.20 2.23
CA LEU A 99 7.78 -17.76 1.75
C LEU A 99 7.70 -17.83 0.21
N TYR A 100 6.64 -18.45 -0.29
CA TYR A 100 6.24 -18.34 -1.68
C TYR A 100 5.36 -17.11 -1.88
N ARG A 101 5.70 -16.27 -2.85
CA ARG A 101 4.96 -15.07 -3.23
C ARG A 101 4.56 -15.16 -4.69
N TYR A 102 3.34 -14.77 -4.98
CA TYR A 102 2.79 -14.77 -6.33
C TYR A 102 2.12 -13.42 -6.61
N ALA A 103 2.36 -12.88 -7.80
CA ALA A 103 1.72 -11.66 -8.27
C ALA A 103 1.45 -11.76 -9.77
N THR A 104 0.36 -11.16 -10.22
CA THR A 104 0.02 -10.98 -11.63
C THR A 104 -0.12 -9.52 -11.98
N VAL A 105 0.20 -9.15 -13.21
CA VAL A 105 0.00 -7.80 -13.75
C VAL A 105 -0.68 -7.92 -15.12
N ASN A 106 -1.80 -7.23 -15.27
CA ASN A 106 -2.45 -7.02 -16.55
C ASN A 106 -1.77 -5.86 -17.29
N VAL A 107 -0.80 -6.18 -18.13
CA VAL A 107 0.00 -5.19 -18.86
C VAL A 107 -0.82 -4.41 -19.87
N MET A 108 -1.85 -5.05 -20.46
CA MET A 108 -2.72 -4.38 -21.45
C MET A 108 -3.56 -3.30 -20.79
N GLU A 109 -4.15 -3.59 -19.63
CA GLU A 109 -4.89 -2.63 -18.83
C GLU A 109 -4.00 -1.47 -18.40
N LEU A 110 -2.81 -1.79 -17.87
CA LEU A 110 -1.83 -0.80 -17.45
C LEU A 110 -1.40 0.12 -18.60
N ALA A 111 -1.23 -0.44 -19.81
CA ALA A 111 -0.91 0.33 -21.00
C ALA A 111 -2.07 1.23 -21.46
N GLY A 112 -3.31 0.80 -21.26
CA GLY A 112 -4.51 1.61 -21.51
C GLY A 112 -4.60 2.82 -20.59
N GLN A 113 -4.24 2.64 -19.31
CA GLN A 113 -4.31 3.71 -18.31
C GLN A 113 -3.12 4.69 -18.34
N LEU A 114 -1.91 4.19 -18.56
CA LEU A 114 -0.65 4.97 -18.44
C LEU A 114 0.04 5.23 -19.79
N GLY A 115 -0.34 4.51 -20.82
CA GLY A 115 0.43 4.44 -22.06
C GLY A 115 1.56 3.40 -22.01
N ALA A 116 1.97 2.90 -23.18
CA ALA A 116 2.89 1.75 -23.29
C ALA A 116 4.27 1.98 -22.65
N ALA A 117 4.85 3.16 -22.82
CA ALA A 117 6.16 3.47 -22.26
C ALA A 117 6.16 3.49 -20.73
N GLN A 118 5.18 4.14 -20.14
CA GLN A 118 5.04 4.26 -18.69
C GLN A 118 4.60 2.94 -18.04
N ALA A 119 3.78 2.14 -18.74
CA ALA A 119 3.43 0.81 -18.31
C ALA A 119 4.67 -0.11 -18.20
N ALA A 120 5.55 -0.09 -19.19
CA ALA A 120 6.80 -0.85 -19.15
C ALA A 120 7.72 -0.44 -17.99
N GLU A 121 7.81 0.85 -17.70
CA GLU A 121 8.58 1.35 -16.56
C GLU A 121 7.95 0.94 -15.24
N THR A 122 6.64 1.01 -15.13
CA THR A 122 5.87 0.59 -13.96
C THR A 122 6.09 -0.89 -13.64
N VAL A 123 6.02 -1.76 -14.65
CA VAL A 123 6.29 -3.20 -14.47
C VAL A 123 7.73 -3.44 -14.01
N ARG A 124 8.71 -2.75 -14.61
CA ARG A 124 10.11 -2.85 -14.18
C ARG A 124 10.30 -2.41 -12.73
N ALA A 125 9.66 -1.32 -12.32
CA ALA A 125 9.72 -0.82 -10.95
C ALA A 125 9.10 -1.83 -9.96
N LEU A 126 7.94 -2.40 -10.30
CA LEU A 126 7.27 -3.42 -9.50
C LEU A 126 8.15 -4.66 -9.31
N VAL A 127 8.74 -5.20 -10.38
CA VAL A 127 9.62 -6.38 -10.32
C VAL A 127 10.86 -6.08 -9.47
N ARG A 128 11.51 -4.95 -9.67
CA ARG A 128 12.67 -4.54 -8.85
C ARG A 128 12.31 -4.45 -7.37
N ARG A 129 11.15 -3.87 -7.05
CA ARG A 129 10.71 -3.68 -5.68
C ARG A 129 10.33 -5.00 -5.01
N SER A 130 9.67 -5.90 -5.73
CA SER A 130 9.29 -7.22 -5.22
C SER A 130 10.48 -8.15 -5.00
N SER A 131 11.57 -7.97 -5.74
CA SER A 131 12.82 -8.73 -5.60
C SER A 131 13.83 -8.11 -4.62
N SER A 132 13.59 -6.87 -4.17
CA SER A 132 14.46 -6.22 -3.18
C SER A 132 14.23 -6.80 -1.78
N PRO A 133 15.31 -6.97 -0.98
CA PRO A 133 15.15 -7.38 0.41
C PRO A 133 14.32 -6.34 1.18
N CYS A 134 13.54 -6.82 2.15
CA CYS A 134 12.81 -5.93 3.04
C CYS A 134 13.81 -5.02 3.78
N PRO A 135 13.60 -3.70 3.83
CA PRO A 135 14.45 -2.85 4.64
C PRO A 135 14.39 -3.31 6.09
N PRO A 136 15.52 -3.25 6.83
CA PRO A 136 15.50 -3.57 8.24
C PRO A 136 14.51 -2.67 8.95
N ALA A 137 13.79 -3.22 9.93
CA ALA A 137 12.91 -2.44 10.77
C ALA A 137 13.72 -1.28 11.39
N SER A 138 13.26 -0.05 11.19
CA SER A 138 13.86 1.10 11.89
C SER A 138 13.68 0.89 13.39
N ARG A 139 14.80 0.90 14.11
CA ARG A 139 14.81 0.89 15.58
C ARG A 139 14.29 2.22 16.13
#